data_2f3d2fbdb9aa923050661ad842fed837
#
_entry.id   2f3d2fbdb9aa923050661ad842fed837
#
_cell.length_a   1.000
_cell.length_b   1.000
_cell.length_c   1.000
_cell.angle_alpha   90.00
_cell.angle_beta   90.00
_cell.angle_gamma   90.00
#
_symmetry.space_group_name_H-M   'P 1'
#
loop_
_entity.id
_entity.type
_entity.pdbx_description
1 polymer ?
#
loop_
_entity_poly.entity_id
_entity_poly.type
_entity_poly.pdbx_seq_one_letter_code
_entity_poly.pdbx_strand_id
1 'polypeptide(L)'
;MTHPSTHLSILNAMVWSGTQESSIKRDIFIQDGVFVDEPSTNTVNVDGTGLTLIPGLIEAHAHLCFNAGADWRTVYDNDTPSRMLLRMVENGQKMLRSGITTVRDLGAPTELAVTLRDAIETGVTRGPSLIVAGAPVTPTGGHCYFMGGEADGELGVRVAVRERVKARTDWIKVMASGGNMTPGTNVERAQYSINEMRAIVDEAHRLGTSVTAHAHGVEGIRHALAGGVDMLEHCSFQTPNGSEPVQDVISDIVSSKTIVSPTIVGALSQQKGTERYTRRAGLTKQLVESGARILMSTDCGIPNTPHEDLSYALEVMQDMSELSALDTLRLATSTSAELLDLNDRGRIETGYRGDLLALGADPTKDLSALRDIKYVISAGNLVAR
;
A
#
# COMPACT_ATOMS: atom_id res chain seq x y z
N MET A 1 -4.42 -21.84 18.41
CA MET A 1 -4.73 -21.35 19.76
C MET A 1 -5.28 -19.95 19.57
N THR A 2 -6.57 -19.75 19.78
CA THR A 2 -7.15 -18.41 19.77
C THR A 2 -6.53 -17.63 20.92
N HIS A 3 -5.83 -16.53 20.63
CA HIS A 3 -5.45 -15.60 21.68
C HIS A 3 -6.73 -15.18 22.41
N PRO A 4 -6.73 -15.10 23.75
CA PRO A 4 -7.90 -14.60 24.46
C PRO A 4 -8.22 -13.23 23.88
N SER A 5 -9.46 -13.04 23.44
CA SER A 5 -9.94 -11.75 22.94
C SER A 5 -9.74 -10.71 24.03
N THR A 6 -8.89 -9.74 23.79
CA THR A 6 -8.64 -8.66 24.74
C THR A 6 -9.77 -7.65 24.55
N HIS A 7 -10.67 -7.56 25.54
CA HIS A 7 -11.65 -6.47 25.58
C HIS A 7 -10.92 -5.22 26.09
N LEU A 8 -11.00 -4.13 25.35
CA LEU A 8 -10.23 -2.92 25.61
C LEU A 8 -11.15 -1.69 25.65
N SER A 9 -10.96 -0.83 26.63
CA SER A 9 -11.59 0.49 26.69
C SER A 9 -10.50 1.55 26.77
N ILE A 10 -10.48 2.49 25.84
CA ILE A 10 -9.59 3.65 25.84
C ILE A 10 -10.45 4.86 26.17
N LEU A 11 -10.23 5.44 27.36
CA LEU A 11 -11.08 6.49 27.93
C LEU A 11 -10.42 7.87 27.80
N ASN A 12 -11.24 8.89 27.62
CA ASN A 12 -10.83 10.31 27.59
C ASN A 12 -9.90 10.73 26.45
N ALA A 13 -9.75 9.96 25.37
CA ALA A 13 -8.88 10.30 24.26
C ALA A 13 -9.52 11.34 23.32
N MET A 14 -8.67 12.06 22.58
CA MET A 14 -9.08 12.73 21.34
C MET A 14 -9.14 11.69 20.24
N VAL A 15 -10.19 11.66 19.42
CA VAL A 15 -10.39 10.64 18.38
C VAL A 15 -10.69 11.30 17.06
N TRP A 16 -9.87 11.01 16.06
CA TRP A 16 -10.19 11.24 14.66
C TRP A 16 -10.61 9.90 14.03
N SER A 17 -11.86 9.80 13.61
CA SER A 17 -12.41 8.53 13.15
C SER A 17 -12.08 8.15 11.71
N GLY A 18 -11.34 8.98 10.97
CA GLY A 18 -10.99 8.74 9.57
C GLY A 18 -11.76 9.59 8.56
N THR A 19 -12.92 10.16 8.92
CA THR A 19 -13.78 10.92 8.00
C THR A 19 -14.11 12.33 8.46
N GLN A 20 -13.97 12.62 9.74
CA GLN A 20 -14.31 13.93 10.35
C GLN A 20 -13.30 15.01 9.95
N GLU A 21 -13.70 16.28 10.14
CA GLU A 21 -12.82 17.44 9.90
C GLU A 21 -11.86 17.73 11.06
N SER A 22 -12.11 17.17 12.24
CA SER A 22 -11.27 17.33 13.43
C SER A 22 -11.45 16.20 14.41
N SER A 23 -10.45 16.00 15.27
CA SER A 23 -10.53 15.09 16.41
C SER A 23 -11.53 15.60 17.46
N ILE A 24 -12.31 14.68 18.03
CA ILE A 24 -13.27 14.96 19.10
C ILE A 24 -12.95 14.09 20.33
N LYS A 25 -13.26 14.58 21.52
CA LYS A 25 -13.10 13.80 22.75
C LYS A 25 -14.19 12.73 22.85
N ARG A 26 -13.79 11.44 22.91
CA ARG A 26 -14.70 10.32 23.14
C ARG A 26 -13.94 9.09 23.62
N ASP A 27 -14.67 8.15 24.20
CA ASP A 27 -14.17 6.84 24.58
C ASP A 27 -14.26 5.86 23.41
N ILE A 28 -13.34 4.89 23.36
CA ILE A 28 -13.30 3.83 22.34
C ILE A 28 -13.32 2.48 23.02
N PHE A 29 -14.18 1.60 22.52
CA PHE A 29 -14.32 0.25 23.02
C PHE A 29 -14.03 -0.75 21.91
N ILE A 30 -13.27 -1.80 22.23
CA ILE A 30 -12.94 -2.90 21.33
C ILE A 30 -13.30 -4.21 22.01
N GLN A 31 -14.04 -5.05 21.29
CA GLN A 31 -14.38 -6.38 21.72
C GLN A 31 -14.23 -7.36 20.56
N ASP A 32 -13.60 -8.51 20.82
CA ASP A 32 -13.40 -9.57 19.82
C ASP A 32 -12.76 -9.07 18.51
N GLY A 33 -11.87 -8.08 18.62
CA GLY A 33 -11.13 -7.51 17.50
C GLY A 33 -11.85 -6.44 16.68
N VAL A 34 -13.06 -6.02 17.09
CA VAL A 34 -13.83 -4.97 16.40
C VAL A 34 -14.22 -3.83 17.35
N PHE A 35 -14.44 -2.64 16.81
CA PHE A 35 -15.00 -1.52 17.56
C PHE A 35 -16.46 -1.78 17.92
N VAL A 36 -16.86 -1.42 19.16
CA VAL A 36 -18.23 -1.54 19.66
C VAL A 36 -18.69 -0.23 20.32
N ASP A 37 -20.00 -0.05 20.48
CA ASP A 37 -20.58 1.18 21.08
C ASP A 37 -20.46 1.20 22.60
N GLU A 38 -20.48 0.04 23.25
CA GLU A 38 -20.47 -0.08 24.71
C GLU A 38 -19.37 -1.02 25.19
N PRO A 39 -18.79 -0.79 26.39
CA PRO A 39 -17.75 -1.65 26.93
C PRO A 39 -18.32 -2.99 27.38
N SER A 40 -17.50 -4.04 27.25
CA SER A 40 -17.75 -5.33 27.87
C SER A 40 -17.57 -5.27 29.40
N THR A 41 -18.18 -6.20 30.14
CA THR A 41 -18.07 -6.30 31.61
C THR A 41 -16.65 -6.64 32.10
N ASN A 42 -15.81 -7.26 31.25
CA ASN A 42 -14.43 -7.66 31.58
C ASN A 42 -13.47 -7.01 30.58
N THR A 43 -13.23 -5.70 30.70
CA THR A 43 -12.39 -4.93 29.81
C THR A 43 -11.13 -4.41 30.50
N VAL A 44 -10.03 -4.31 29.77
CA VAL A 44 -8.82 -3.60 30.19
C VAL A 44 -9.01 -2.13 29.89
N ASN A 45 -9.00 -1.29 30.93
CA ASN A 45 -9.11 0.16 30.78
C ASN A 45 -7.74 0.79 30.56
N VAL A 46 -7.64 1.65 29.54
CA VAL A 46 -6.47 2.47 29.24
C VAL A 46 -6.88 3.93 29.34
N ASP A 47 -6.13 4.72 30.10
CA ASP A 47 -6.30 6.16 30.12
C ASP A 47 -5.72 6.79 28.85
N GLY A 48 -6.59 7.37 28.03
CA GLY A 48 -6.26 8.04 26.79
C GLY A 48 -6.07 9.56 26.94
N THR A 49 -6.02 10.07 28.17
CA THR A 49 -5.82 11.51 28.42
C THR A 49 -4.52 11.99 27.77
N GLY A 50 -4.60 13.03 26.94
CA GLY A 50 -3.46 13.56 26.20
C GLY A 50 -3.08 12.78 24.94
N LEU A 51 -3.81 11.70 24.61
CA LEU A 51 -3.59 10.94 23.38
C LEU A 51 -4.58 11.35 22.28
N THR A 52 -4.11 11.24 21.04
CA THR A 52 -4.95 11.29 19.84
C THR A 52 -5.01 9.90 19.21
N LEU A 53 -6.21 9.36 19.06
CA LEU A 53 -6.46 8.08 18.38
C LEU A 53 -6.85 8.31 16.92
N ILE A 54 -6.25 7.53 16.04
CA ILE A 54 -6.56 7.51 14.61
C ILE A 54 -6.72 6.07 14.11
N PRO A 55 -7.37 5.81 12.97
CA PRO A 55 -7.35 4.49 12.34
C PRO A 55 -5.92 4.01 12.07
N GLY A 56 -5.71 2.70 12.08
CA GLY A 56 -4.46 2.11 11.63
C GLY A 56 -4.12 2.52 10.19
N LEU A 57 -2.83 2.75 9.90
CA LEU A 57 -2.36 3.15 8.58
C LEU A 57 -2.42 2.00 7.59
N ILE A 58 -2.65 2.33 6.32
CA ILE A 58 -2.69 1.42 5.19
C ILE A 58 -1.54 1.76 4.23
N GLU A 59 -0.63 0.81 4.04
CA GLU A 59 0.40 0.87 2.99
C GLU A 59 -0.10 0.10 1.77
N ALA A 60 -0.34 0.81 0.67
CA ALA A 60 -0.96 0.23 -0.51
C ALA A 60 0.02 -0.36 -1.54
N HIS A 61 1.33 -0.23 -1.32
CA HIS A 61 2.35 -0.80 -2.20
C HIS A 61 3.64 -1.12 -1.44
N ALA A 62 3.83 -2.38 -1.10
CA ALA A 62 5.01 -2.87 -0.42
C ALA A 62 5.59 -4.11 -1.10
N HIS A 63 6.85 -4.41 -0.77
CA HIS A 63 7.57 -5.62 -1.15
C HIS A 63 8.23 -6.23 0.09
N LEU A 64 7.53 -7.10 0.80
CA LEU A 64 8.04 -7.70 2.03
C LEU A 64 9.23 -8.63 1.80
N CYS A 65 9.41 -9.16 0.59
CA CYS A 65 10.50 -10.07 0.24
C CYS A 65 11.87 -9.37 0.13
N PHE A 66 11.95 -8.04 0.03
CA PHE A 66 13.19 -7.30 -0.07
C PHE A 66 13.66 -6.78 1.29
N ASN A 67 14.94 -6.37 1.37
CA ASN A 67 15.57 -5.89 2.59
C ASN A 67 15.73 -4.35 2.66
N ALA A 68 15.19 -3.62 1.68
CA ALA A 68 15.38 -2.17 1.50
C ALA A 68 16.85 -1.71 1.37
N GLY A 69 17.82 -2.61 1.34
CA GLY A 69 19.23 -2.32 1.25
C GLY A 69 19.74 -2.14 -0.18
N ALA A 70 20.93 -1.55 -0.32
CA ALA A 70 21.60 -1.44 -1.62
C ALA A 70 22.00 -2.81 -2.20
N ASP A 71 22.16 -3.82 -1.36
CA ASP A 71 22.51 -5.20 -1.69
C ASP A 71 21.29 -6.10 -1.93
N TRP A 72 20.09 -5.53 -2.03
CA TRP A 72 18.79 -6.22 -2.11
C TRP A 72 18.79 -7.39 -3.10
N ARG A 73 19.42 -7.23 -4.27
CA ARG A 73 19.44 -8.26 -5.31
C ARG A 73 20.29 -9.46 -4.88
N THR A 74 21.48 -9.20 -4.36
CA THR A 74 22.36 -10.27 -3.83
C THR A 74 21.67 -11.03 -2.69
N VAL A 75 21.00 -10.30 -1.81
CA VAL A 75 20.24 -10.91 -0.70
C VAL A 75 19.08 -11.73 -1.21
N TYR A 76 18.29 -11.21 -2.17
CA TYR A 76 17.17 -11.93 -2.78
C TYR A 76 17.60 -13.22 -3.47
N ASP A 77 18.66 -13.16 -4.31
CA ASP A 77 19.14 -14.30 -5.11
C ASP A 77 19.79 -15.40 -4.25
N ASN A 78 20.37 -15.07 -3.10
CA ASN A 78 21.01 -16.02 -2.19
C ASN A 78 20.10 -16.56 -1.09
N ASP A 79 18.87 -16.06 -0.97
CA ASP A 79 17.95 -16.55 0.04
C ASP A 79 17.34 -17.90 -0.36
N THR A 80 17.25 -18.77 0.61
CA THR A 80 16.32 -19.90 0.52
C THR A 80 14.89 -19.39 0.74
N PRO A 81 13.86 -20.09 0.23
CA PRO A 81 12.47 -19.73 0.49
C PRO A 81 12.15 -19.53 1.97
N SER A 82 12.71 -20.37 2.85
CA SER A 82 12.52 -20.25 4.30
C SER A 82 13.15 -18.99 4.89
N ARG A 83 14.35 -18.58 4.44
CA ARG A 83 14.99 -17.33 4.88
C ARG A 83 14.23 -16.12 4.38
N MET A 84 13.78 -16.14 3.14
CA MET A 84 12.94 -15.07 2.57
C MET A 84 11.64 -14.93 3.36
N LEU A 85 10.94 -16.03 3.66
CA LEU A 85 9.72 -16.00 4.46
C LEU A 85 9.97 -15.38 5.85
N LEU A 86 11.06 -15.74 6.53
CA LEU A 86 11.41 -15.16 7.84
C LEU A 86 11.70 -13.65 7.72
N ARG A 87 12.34 -13.20 6.63
CA ARG A 87 12.52 -11.78 6.35
C ARG A 87 11.18 -11.08 6.14
N MET A 88 10.28 -11.68 5.36
CA MET A 88 8.94 -11.13 5.14
C MET A 88 8.18 -10.98 6.46
N VAL A 89 8.29 -11.96 7.37
CA VAL A 89 7.72 -11.86 8.74
C VAL A 89 8.31 -10.68 9.50
N GLU A 90 9.64 -10.54 9.51
CA GLU A 90 10.34 -9.44 10.19
C GLU A 90 9.91 -8.07 9.64
N ASN A 91 9.87 -7.94 8.31
CA ASN A 91 9.48 -6.70 7.64
C ASN A 91 8.02 -6.35 7.95
N GLY A 92 7.11 -7.31 7.90
CA GLY A 92 5.72 -7.10 8.32
C GLY A 92 5.61 -6.66 9.78
N GLN A 93 6.41 -7.22 10.68
CA GLN A 93 6.43 -6.79 12.08
C GLN A 93 7.00 -5.36 12.27
N LYS A 94 8.00 -4.94 11.47
CA LYS A 94 8.49 -3.55 11.45
C LYS A 94 7.37 -2.60 11.04
N MET A 95 6.66 -2.91 9.96
CA MET A 95 5.51 -2.13 9.49
C MET A 95 4.42 -2.03 10.57
N LEU A 96 4.07 -3.14 11.20
CA LEU A 96 3.06 -3.15 12.25
C LEU A 96 3.47 -2.28 13.45
N ARG A 97 4.74 -2.35 13.90
CA ARG A 97 5.25 -1.48 14.99
C ARG A 97 5.30 -0.01 14.61
N SER A 98 5.41 0.33 13.33
CA SER A 98 5.35 1.71 12.85
C SER A 98 3.92 2.22 12.61
N GLY A 99 2.90 1.42 12.98
CA GLY A 99 1.49 1.81 12.89
C GLY A 99 0.79 1.42 11.60
N ILE A 100 1.46 0.71 10.71
CA ILE A 100 0.86 0.20 9.47
C ILE A 100 0.17 -1.13 9.79
N THR A 101 -1.15 -1.11 9.91
CA THR A 101 -1.96 -2.27 10.29
C THR A 101 -2.48 -3.07 9.11
N THR A 102 -2.45 -2.47 7.91
CA THR A 102 -2.81 -3.13 6.65
C THR A 102 -1.76 -2.84 5.59
N VAL A 103 -1.35 -3.86 4.86
CA VAL A 103 -0.30 -3.79 3.81
C VAL A 103 -0.77 -4.52 2.57
N ARG A 104 -0.62 -3.89 1.41
CA ARG A 104 -0.75 -4.57 0.12
C ARG A 104 0.64 -4.86 -0.45
N ASP A 105 1.02 -6.15 -0.44
CA ASP A 105 2.25 -6.65 -1.05
C ASP A 105 2.03 -6.92 -2.54
N LEU A 106 2.68 -6.14 -3.39
CA LEU A 106 2.51 -6.15 -4.85
C LEU A 106 3.62 -6.86 -5.61
N GLY A 107 4.45 -7.64 -4.91
CA GLY A 107 5.46 -8.45 -5.59
C GLY A 107 6.34 -9.25 -4.64
N ALA A 108 6.10 -10.57 -4.62
CA ALA A 108 6.92 -11.57 -3.97
C ALA A 108 6.67 -12.94 -4.64
N PRO A 109 7.50 -13.97 -4.42
CA PRO A 109 7.16 -15.33 -4.83
C PRO A 109 5.78 -15.72 -4.29
N THR A 110 4.86 -16.11 -5.16
CA THR A 110 3.42 -16.24 -4.86
C THR A 110 3.15 -17.13 -3.65
N GLU A 111 3.81 -18.29 -3.56
CA GLU A 111 3.64 -19.21 -2.44
C GLU A 111 4.01 -18.58 -1.10
N LEU A 112 5.11 -17.81 -1.05
CA LEU A 112 5.56 -17.18 0.18
C LEU A 112 4.62 -16.04 0.62
N ALA A 113 4.16 -15.22 -0.32
CA ALA A 113 3.21 -14.14 -0.02
C ALA A 113 1.90 -14.68 0.58
N VAL A 114 1.31 -15.70 -0.08
CA VAL A 114 0.08 -16.35 0.41
C VAL A 114 0.32 -17.07 1.74
N THR A 115 1.44 -17.78 1.90
CA THR A 115 1.79 -18.45 3.16
C THR A 115 1.88 -17.45 4.30
N LEU A 116 2.52 -16.30 4.11
CA LEU A 116 2.64 -15.28 5.15
C LEU A 116 1.27 -14.68 5.50
N ARG A 117 0.45 -14.31 4.50
CA ARG A 117 -0.91 -13.82 4.74
C ARG A 117 -1.70 -14.81 5.57
N ASP A 118 -1.79 -16.06 5.14
CA ASP A 118 -2.56 -17.11 5.81
C ASP A 118 -2.02 -17.39 7.24
N ALA A 119 -0.69 -17.30 7.44
CA ALA A 119 -0.07 -17.46 8.76
C ALA A 119 -0.42 -16.31 9.72
N ILE A 120 -0.55 -15.08 9.22
CA ILE A 120 -1.01 -13.93 10.02
C ILE A 120 -2.49 -14.06 10.34
N GLU A 121 -3.32 -14.38 9.35
CA GLU A 121 -4.78 -14.53 9.53
C GLU A 121 -5.14 -15.64 10.54
N THR A 122 -4.39 -16.74 10.52
CA THR A 122 -4.59 -17.86 11.45
C THR A 122 -3.88 -17.72 12.79
N GLY A 123 -3.14 -16.61 13.00
CA GLY A 123 -2.44 -16.32 14.26
C GLY A 123 -1.16 -17.15 14.47
N VAL A 124 -0.62 -17.81 13.45
CA VAL A 124 0.68 -18.52 13.51
C VAL A 124 1.83 -17.54 13.70
N THR A 125 1.73 -16.36 13.10
CA THR A 125 2.66 -15.26 13.34
C THR A 125 1.91 -13.93 13.47
N ARG A 126 2.59 -12.92 14.03
CA ARG A 126 2.05 -11.55 14.10
C ARG A 126 2.52 -10.73 12.92
N GLY A 127 1.65 -9.91 12.38
CA GLY A 127 1.92 -8.99 11.29
C GLY A 127 0.73 -8.09 10.99
N PRO A 128 0.85 -7.14 10.07
CA PRO A 128 -0.28 -6.38 9.55
C PRO A 128 -1.21 -7.32 8.76
N SER A 129 -2.47 -6.93 8.57
CA SER A 129 -3.35 -7.60 7.62
C SER A 129 -2.74 -7.49 6.22
N LEU A 130 -2.57 -8.61 5.51
CA LEU A 130 -1.95 -8.61 4.19
C LEU A 130 -2.99 -8.78 3.07
N ILE A 131 -2.80 -8.00 2.02
CA ILE A 131 -3.42 -8.16 0.70
C ILE A 131 -2.28 -8.49 -0.25
N VAL A 132 -2.34 -9.61 -0.98
CA VAL A 132 -1.19 -10.09 -1.72
C VAL A 132 -1.48 -10.27 -3.22
N ALA A 133 -0.55 -9.82 -4.07
CA ALA A 133 -0.61 -10.07 -5.51
C ALA A 133 0.26 -11.26 -5.96
N GLY A 134 1.22 -11.67 -5.13
CA GLY A 134 2.22 -12.68 -5.50
C GLY A 134 3.19 -12.19 -6.59
N ALA A 135 3.72 -13.11 -7.39
CA ALA A 135 4.66 -12.75 -8.45
C ALA A 135 3.96 -11.94 -9.56
N PRO A 136 4.46 -10.75 -9.92
CA PRO A 136 3.83 -9.92 -10.95
C PRO A 136 3.92 -10.58 -12.33
N VAL A 137 2.85 -10.44 -13.12
CA VAL A 137 2.84 -10.89 -14.52
C VAL A 137 3.75 -9.98 -15.34
N THR A 138 4.72 -10.54 -16.05
CA THR A 138 5.73 -9.81 -16.83
C THR A 138 6.13 -10.63 -18.06
N PRO A 139 6.53 -10.04 -19.20
CA PRO A 139 7.01 -10.84 -20.32
C PRO A 139 8.37 -11.49 -20.00
N THR A 140 8.77 -12.49 -20.80
CA THR A 140 10.07 -13.14 -20.65
C THR A 140 11.22 -12.12 -20.60
N GLY A 141 11.99 -12.14 -19.50
CA GLY A 141 13.06 -11.16 -19.21
C GLY A 141 12.56 -9.75 -18.87
N GLY A 142 11.27 -9.55 -18.66
CA GLY A 142 10.67 -8.27 -18.31
C GLY A 142 10.96 -7.83 -16.87
N HIS A 143 10.43 -6.69 -16.48
CA HIS A 143 10.66 -6.12 -15.15
C HIS A 143 10.22 -7.10 -14.05
N CYS A 144 11.08 -7.31 -13.05
CA CYS A 144 10.87 -8.25 -11.93
C CYS A 144 10.62 -9.72 -12.34
N TYR A 145 11.09 -10.16 -13.52
CA TYR A 145 10.96 -11.55 -14.01
C TYR A 145 11.43 -12.60 -12.99
N PHE A 146 12.42 -12.25 -12.18
CA PHE A 146 13.01 -13.14 -11.16
C PHE A 146 12.06 -13.54 -10.04
N MET A 147 10.89 -12.92 -9.93
CA MET A 147 9.83 -13.34 -8.99
C MET A 147 9.01 -14.53 -9.51
N GLY A 148 9.20 -14.94 -10.78
CA GLY A 148 8.55 -16.14 -11.36
C GLY A 148 7.18 -15.89 -11.97
N GLY A 149 6.95 -14.68 -12.53
CA GLY A 149 5.68 -14.29 -13.17
C GLY A 149 5.74 -14.16 -14.69
N GLU A 150 6.74 -14.75 -15.36
CA GLU A 150 6.92 -14.63 -16.81
C GLU A 150 5.78 -15.28 -17.59
N ALA A 151 5.20 -14.51 -18.53
CA ALA A 151 4.13 -14.98 -19.41
C ALA A 151 4.07 -14.12 -20.69
N ASP A 152 4.01 -14.77 -21.85
CA ASP A 152 4.00 -14.13 -23.15
C ASP A 152 2.75 -14.50 -23.95
N GLY A 153 2.26 -13.52 -24.74
CA GLY A 153 1.10 -13.68 -25.60
C GLY A 153 -0.22 -13.77 -24.84
N GLU A 154 -1.34 -13.53 -25.51
CA GLU A 154 -2.66 -13.46 -24.89
C GLU A 154 -3.04 -14.75 -24.12
N LEU A 155 -2.67 -15.94 -24.62
CA LEU A 155 -2.95 -17.19 -23.93
C LEU A 155 -2.07 -17.34 -22.68
N GLY A 156 -0.77 -17.03 -22.78
CA GLY A 156 0.17 -17.15 -21.67
C GLY A 156 -0.22 -16.26 -20.50
N VAL A 157 -0.56 -14.99 -20.76
CA VAL A 157 -0.97 -14.05 -19.69
C VAL A 157 -2.29 -14.46 -19.04
N ARG A 158 -3.26 -15.01 -19.80
CA ARG A 158 -4.50 -15.58 -19.21
C ARG A 158 -4.22 -16.78 -18.29
N VAL A 159 -3.28 -17.63 -18.67
CA VAL A 159 -2.84 -18.76 -17.80
C VAL A 159 -2.20 -18.22 -16.53
N ALA A 160 -1.30 -17.22 -16.63
CA ALA A 160 -0.66 -16.60 -15.48
C ALA A 160 -1.68 -15.99 -14.51
N VAL A 161 -2.72 -15.31 -15.00
CA VAL A 161 -3.83 -14.80 -14.17
C VAL A 161 -4.54 -15.93 -13.42
N ARG A 162 -4.88 -17.04 -14.13
CA ARG A 162 -5.55 -18.19 -13.50
C ARG A 162 -4.70 -18.85 -12.42
N GLU A 163 -3.38 -18.90 -12.61
CA GLU A 163 -2.44 -19.43 -11.61
C GLU A 163 -2.43 -18.58 -10.34
N ARG A 164 -2.47 -17.24 -10.46
CA ARG A 164 -2.58 -16.33 -9.30
C ARG A 164 -3.88 -16.54 -8.56
N VAL A 165 -5.02 -16.55 -9.28
CA VAL A 165 -6.35 -16.81 -8.69
C VAL A 165 -6.39 -18.20 -8.04
N LYS A 166 -5.86 -19.25 -8.69
CA LYS A 166 -5.73 -20.59 -8.09
C LYS A 166 -4.91 -20.58 -6.80
N ALA A 167 -3.85 -19.76 -6.74
CA ALA A 167 -3.04 -19.59 -5.54
C ALA A 167 -3.71 -18.72 -4.47
N ARG A 168 -4.90 -18.18 -4.74
CA ARG A 168 -5.69 -17.31 -3.84
C ARG A 168 -5.01 -15.96 -3.56
N THR A 169 -4.36 -15.36 -4.57
CA THR A 169 -3.95 -13.97 -4.47
C THR A 169 -5.18 -13.04 -4.49
N ASP A 170 -5.06 -11.87 -3.87
CA ASP A 170 -6.16 -10.93 -3.72
C ASP A 170 -6.24 -9.96 -4.91
N TRP A 171 -5.10 -9.70 -5.57
CA TRP A 171 -4.95 -8.82 -6.73
C TRP A 171 -4.06 -9.47 -7.79
N ILE A 172 -4.21 -9.01 -9.04
CA ILE A 172 -3.23 -9.29 -10.10
C ILE A 172 -2.32 -8.06 -10.25
N LYS A 173 -1.01 -8.25 -10.13
CA LYS A 173 -0.01 -7.24 -10.50
C LYS A 173 0.54 -7.56 -11.89
N VAL A 174 0.61 -6.54 -12.77
CA VAL A 174 1.24 -6.64 -14.09
C VAL A 174 2.32 -5.56 -14.26
N MET A 175 3.36 -5.87 -15.00
CA MET A 175 4.42 -4.93 -15.36
C MET A 175 4.13 -4.35 -16.75
N ALA A 176 3.42 -3.21 -16.81
CA ALA A 176 3.06 -2.55 -18.07
C ALA A 176 4.23 -1.82 -18.71
N SER A 177 5.20 -1.35 -17.92
CA SER A 177 6.47 -0.79 -18.41
C SER A 177 7.68 -1.50 -17.82
N GLY A 178 8.86 -1.27 -18.37
CA GLY A 178 10.11 -1.61 -17.69
C GLY A 178 10.30 -0.81 -16.41
N GLY A 179 11.34 -1.12 -15.64
CA GLY A 179 11.61 -0.48 -14.36
C GLY A 179 13.10 -0.52 -13.98
N ASN A 180 13.46 0.25 -12.95
CA ASN A 180 14.86 0.47 -12.58
C ASN A 180 15.52 -0.73 -11.86
N MET A 181 14.72 -1.66 -11.29
CA MET A 181 15.24 -2.80 -10.55
C MET A 181 15.67 -3.99 -11.43
N THR A 182 15.41 -3.95 -12.74
CA THR A 182 15.75 -5.04 -13.67
C THR A 182 16.62 -4.50 -14.81
N PRO A 183 17.94 -4.78 -14.80
CA PRO A 183 18.82 -4.40 -15.88
C PRO A 183 18.29 -4.89 -17.23
N GLY A 184 18.40 -4.04 -18.27
CA GLY A 184 17.95 -4.37 -19.62
C GLY A 184 16.50 -4.02 -19.92
N THR A 185 15.67 -3.68 -18.92
CA THR A 185 14.33 -3.14 -19.16
C THR A 185 14.33 -1.62 -19.28
N ASN A 186 13.40 -1.05 -20.05
CA ASN A 186 13.29 0.39 -20.27
C ASN A 186 12.02 0.94 -19.63
N VAL A 187 12.18 1.86 -18.67
CA VAL A 187 11.08 2.48 -17.92
C VAL A 187 10.08 3.25 -18.79
N GLU A 188 10.50 3.74 -19.95
CA GLU A 188 9.68 4.55 -20.84
C GLU A 188 8.81 3.70 -21.77
N ARG A 189 9.18 2.43 -21.99
CA ARG A 189 8.54 1.56 -22.97
C ARG A 189 7.54 0.61 -22.32
N ALA A 190 6.42 0.40 -23.02
CA ALA A 190 5.49 -0.67 -22.68
C ALA A 190 6.15 -2.04 -22.85
N GLN A 191 5.87 -2.95 -21.93
CA GLN A 191 6.32 -4.34 -21.97
C GLN A 191 5.30 -5.28 -22.62
N TYR A 192 4.02 -4.94 -22.53
CA TYR A 192 2.92 -5.67 -23.14
C TYR A 192 2.21 -4.80 -24.18
N SER A 193 1.71 -5.42 -25.25
CA SER A 193 0.77 -4.80 -26.17
C SER A 193 -0.58 -4.50 -25.48
N ILE A 194 -1.38 -3.64 -26.08
CA ILE A 194 -2.75 -3.37 -25.60
C ILE A 194 -3.60 -4.63 -25.57
N ASN A 195 -3.43 -5.55 -26.53
CA ASN A 195 -4.21 -6.80 -26.57
C ASN A 195 -3.85 -7.75 -25.43
N GLU A 196 -2.55 -7.88 -25.09
CA GLU A 196 -2.12 -8.67 -23.93
C GLU A 196 -2.59 -8.05 -22.62
N MET A 197 -2.49 -6.70 -22.47
CA MET A 197 -3.03 -6.00 -21.30
C MET A 197 -4.53 -6.25 -21.15
N ARG A 198 -5.29 -6.16 -22.26
CA ARG A 198 -6.73 -6.44 -22.26
C ARG A 198 -7.01 -7.90 -21.90
N ALA A 199 -6.20 -8.84 -22.41
CA ALA A 199 -6.35 -10.26 -22.07
C ALA A 199 -6.12 -10.55 -20.57
N ILE A 200 -5.16 -9.84 -19.93
CA ILE A 200 -4.94 -9.91 -18.47
C ILE A 200 -6.18 -9.42 -17.72
N VAL A 201 -6.65 -8.21 -18.05
CA VAL A 201 -7.76 -7.56 -17.35
C VAL A 201 -9.07 -8.35 -17.53
N ASP A 202 -9.42 -8.73 -18.77
CA ASP A 202 -10.62 -9.52 -19.05
C ASP A 202 -10.65 -10.82 -18.24
N GLU A 203 -9.51 -11.51 -18.17
CA GLU A 203 -9.42 -12.78 -17.44
C GLU A 203 -9.53 -12.58 -15.93
N ALA A 204 -8.87 -11.54 -15.39
CA ALA A 204 -8.91 -11.21 -13.98
C ALA A 204 -10.34 -10.80 -13.56
N HIS A 205 -10.97 -9.87 -14.28
CA HIS A 205 -12.32 -9.41 -13.99
C HIS A 205 -13.35 -10.53 -14.12
N ARG A 206 -13.22 -11.42 -15.13
CA ARG A 206 -14.06 -12.60 -15.27
C ARG A 206 -13.96 -13.54 -14.05
N LEU A 207 -12.83 -13.54 -13.36
CA LEU A 207 -12.57 -14.33 -12.15
C LEU A 207 -12.81 -13.55 -10.85
N GLY A 208 -13.29 -12.31 -10.93
CA GLY A 208 -13.63 -11.47 -9.78
C GLY A 208 -12.43 -10.86 -9.07
N THR A 209 -11.31 -10.65 -9.78
CA THR A 209 -10.06 -10.11 -9.21
C THR A 209 -9.66 -8.84 -9.95
N SER A 210 -9.24 -7.80 -9.21
CA SER A 210 -8.78 -6.54 -9.76
C SER A 210 -7.32 -6.60 -10.24
N VAL A 211 -6.96 -5.69 -11.16
CA VAL A 211 -5.64 -5.60 -11.79
C VAL A 211 -4.98 -4.26 -11.48
N THR A 212 -3.76 -4.30 -10.96
CA THR A 212 -2.91 -3.11 -10.84
C THR A 212 -1.66 -3.22 -11.73
N ALA A 213 -1.29 -2.11 -12.37
CA ALA A 213 -0.19 -2.08 -13.33
C ALA A 213 0.97 -1.18 -12.88
N HIS A 214 2.18 -1.74 -12.79
CA HIS A 214 3.40 -0.95 -12.76
C HIS A 214 3.54 -0.19 -14.08
N ALA A 215 3.58 1.13 -14.04
CA ALA A 215 3.65 1.97 -15.22
C ALA A 215 4.39 3.29 -14.93
N HIS A 216 5.60 3.43 -15.48
CA HIS A 216 6.39 4.65 -15.37
C HIS A 216 6.24 5.57 -16.59
N GLY A 217 6.56 5.05 -17.78
CA GLY A 217 6.52 5.80 -19.02
C GLY A 217 5.12 5.94 -19.60
N VAL A 218 4.91 6.98 -20.40
CA VAL A 218 3.62 7.32 -21.02
C VAL A 218 3.06 6.16 -21.84
N GLU A 219 3.91 5.42 -22.58
CA GLU A 219 3.48 4.28 -23.39
C GLU A 219 2.87 3.17 -22.53
N GLY A 220 3.55 2.79 -21.42
CA GLY A 220 3.05 1.80 -20.48
C GLY A 220 1.74 2.24 -19.81
N ILE A 221 1.64 3.51 -19.41
CA ILE A 221 0.40 4.09 -18.84
C ILE A 221 -0.74 4.00 -19.85
N ARG A 222 -0.53 4.39 -21.12
CA ARG A 222 -1.56 4.29 -22.17
C ARG A 222 -2.01 2.85 -22.43
N HIS A 223 -1.06 1.91 -22.50
CA HIS A 223 -1.39 0.50 -22.72
C HIS A 223 -2.19 -0.09 -21.53
N ALA A 224 -1.81 0.27 -20.29
CA ALA A 224 -2.54 -0.14 -19.10
C ALA A 224 -3.98 0.41 -19.09
N LEU A 225 -4.17 1.70 -19.36
CA LEU A 225 -5.49 2.34 -19.46
C LEU A 225 -6.33 1.72 -20.58
N ALA A 226 -5.77 1.53 -21.78
CA ALA A 226 -6.47 0.90 -22.90
C ALA A 226 -6.78 -0.59 -22.64
N GLY A 227 -6.02 -1.25 -21.77
CA GLY A 227 -6.29 -2.58 -21.25
C GLY A 227 -7.41 -2.62 -20.23
N GLY A 228 -7.74 -1.49 -19.58
CA GLY A 228 -8.80 -1.38 -18.58
C GLY A 228 -8.37 -1.74 -17.16
N VAL A 229 -7.12 -1.50 -16.78
CA VAL A 229 -6.64 -1.78 -15.40
C VAL A 229 -7.38 -0.93 -14.37
N ASP A 230 -7.56 -1.47 -13.17
CA ASP A 230 -8.24 -0.78 -12.08
C ASP A 230 -7.34 0.26 -11.40
N MET A 231 -6.01 0.03 -11.43
CA MET A 231 -5.05 0.91 -10.76
C MET A 231 -3.72 1.00 -11.53
N LEU A 232 -3.10 2.17 -11.43
CA LEU A 232 -1.75 2.47 -11.91
C LEU A 232 -0.81 2.70 -10.73
N GLU A 233 0.24 1.91 -10.62
CA GLU A 233 1.33 2.12 -9.67
C GLU A 233 2.36 3.06 -10.29
N HIS A 234 2.97 3.91 -9.46
CA HIS A 234 3.93 4.96 -9.82
C HIS A 234 3.34 6.07 -10.67
N CYS A 235 2.77 5.75 -11.82
CA CYS A 235 2.16 6.70 -12.76
C CYS A 235 3.02 7.97 -12.91
N SER A 236 4.36 7.77 -13.11
CA SER A 236 5.35 8.82 -12.92
C SER A 236 5.63 9.64 -14.17
N PHE A 237 5.02 9.28 -15.31
CA PHE A 237 5.26 9.92 -16.62
C PHE A 237 6.76 10.10 -16.90
N GLN A 238 7.53 9.04 -16.60
CA GLN A 238 8.99 9.08 -16.66
C GLN A 238 9.50 9.28 -18.07
N THR A 239 10.42 10.23 -18.21
CA THR A 239 11.25 10.47 -19.39
C THR A 239 12.72 10.59 -18.95
N PRO A 240 13.70 10.67 -19.87
CA PRO A 240 15.09 10.96 -19.52
C PRO A 240 15.28 12.25 -18.70
N ASN A 241 14.36 13.20 -18.85
CA ASN A 241 14.40 14.50 -18.17
C ASN A 241 13.66 14.51 -16.81
N GLY A 242 13.05 13.39 -16.41
CA GLY A 242 12.20 13.27 -15.21
C GLY A 242 10.73 13.12 -15.55
N SER A 243 9.83 13.52 -14.64
CA SER A 243 8.38 13.43 -14.87
C SER A 243 7.91 14.51 -15.84
N GLU A 244 7.27 14.10 -16.92
CA GLU A 244 6.70 14.99 -17.94
C GLU A 244 5.21 14.64 -18.16
N PRO A 245 4.28 15.26 -17.40
CA PRO A 245 2.88 14.93 -17.49
C PRO A 245 2.28 15.24 -18.86
N VAL A 246 1.42 14.35 -19.34
CA VAL A 246 0.73 14.44 -20.63
C VAL A 246 -0.76 14.59 -20.38
N GLN A 247 -1.32 15.75 -20.73
CA GLN A 247 -2.65 16.19 -20.30
C GLN A 247 -3.79 15.27 -20.77
N ASP A 248 -3.75 14.74 -21.98
CA ASP A 248 -4.76 13.81 -22.47
C ASP A 248 -4.73 12.48 -21.67
N VAL A 249 -3.54 11.99 -21.29
CA VAL A 249 -3.42 10.79 -20.43
C VAL A 249 -3.98 11.03 -19.03
N ILE A 250 -3.73 12.20 -18.46
CA ILE A 250 -4.35 12.57 -17.15
C ILE A 250 -5.87 12.62 -17.28
N SER A 251 -6.39 13.18 -18.38
CA SER A 251 -7.83 13.21 -18.65
C SER A 251 -8.41 11.80 -18.82
N ASP A 252 -7.68 10.88 -19.45
CA ASP A 252 -8.06 9.47 -19.57
C ASP A 252 -8.09 8.76 -18.20
N ILE A 253 -7.10 9.01 -17.33
CA ILE A 253 -7.06 8.49 -15.95
C ILE A 253 -8.31 8.92 -15.18
N VAL A 254 -8.64 10.20 -15.23
CA VAL A 254 -9.80 10.75 -14.50
C VAL A 254 -11.11 10.19 -15.06
N SER A 255 -11.27 10.16 -16.41
CA SER A 255 -12.50 9.70 -17.06
C SER A 255 -12.75 8.21 -16.89
N SER A 256 -11.71 7.38 -16.90
CA SER A 256 -11.79 5.94 -16.63
C SER A 256 -11.99 5.61 -15.15
N LYS A 257 -11.80 6.58 -14.25
CA LYS A 257 -11.78 6.40 -12.79
C LYS A 257 -10.69 5.43 -12.32
N THR A 258 -9.65 5.22 -13.12
CA THR A 258 -8.50 4.40 -12.74
C THR A 258 -7.81 5.02 -11.53
N ILE A 259 -7.52 4.22 -10.52
CA ILE A 259 -6.88 4.68 -9.28
C ILE A 259 -5.39 4.88 -9.55
N VAL A 260 -4.81 5.91 -8.92
CA VAL A 260 -3.36 6.19 -8.99
C VAL A 260 -2.72 5.96 -7.62
N SER A 261 -1.69 5.14 -7.61
CA SER A 261 -0.83 4.84 -6.45
C SER A 261 0.56 5.41 -6.74
N PRO A 262 0.87 6.66 -6.34
CA PRO A 262 2.01 7.40 -6.87
C PRO A 262 3.37 6.97 -6.32
N THR A 263 3.42 6.10 -5.30
CA THR A 263 4.65 5.60 -4.66
C THR A 263 5.62 6.72 -4.26
N ILE A 264 5.18 7.52 -3.32
CA ILE A 264 5.97 8.60 -2.73
C ILE A 264 6.79 8.06 -1.57
N VAL A 265 8.11 8.25 -1.59
CA VAL A 265 9.03 7.78 -0.56
C VAL A 265 9.57 8.93 0.29
N GLY A 266 9.82 8.68 1.58
CA GLY A 266 10.33 9.70 2.51
C GLY A 266 11.68 10.28 2.09
N ALA A 267 12.55 9.46 1.48
CA ALA A 267 13.85 9.88 0.97
C ALA A 267 13.80 11.00 -0.08
N LEU A 268 12.65 11.22 -0.75
CA LEU A 268 12.46 12.33 -1.68
C LEU A 268 12.60 13.70 -1.00
N SER A 269 12.36 13.79 0.30
CA SER A 269 12.58 15.03 1.08
C SER A 269 14.00 15.58 0.92
N GLN A 270 15.00 14.70 0.77
CA GLN A 270 16.40 15.07 0.56
C GLN A 270 16.69 15.67 -0.82
N GLN A 271 15.76 15.50 -1.77
CA GLN A 271 15.87 16.05 -3.13
C GLN A 271 15.12 17.39 -3.28
N LYS A 272 14.49 17.89 -2.20
CA LYS A 272 13.75 19.16 -2.22
C LYS A 272 14.61 20.30 -2.76
N GLY A 273 14.08 21.08 -3.69
CA GLY A 273 14.79 22.15 -4.39
C GLY A 273 15.53 21.70 -5.68
N THR A 274 15.60 20.40 -5.98
CA THR A 274 16.11 19.92 -7.28
C THR A 274 15.02 20.01 -8.35
N GLU A 275 15.44 20.11 -9.62
CA GLU A 275 14.52 20.11 -10.75
C GLU A 275 13.69 18.81 -10.80
N ARG A 276 14.32 17.67 -10.51
CA ARG A 276 13.63 16.36 -10.46
C ARG A 276 12.51 16.34 -9.42
N TYR A 277 12.77 16.86 -8.22
CA TYR A 277 11.74 16.99 -7.17
C TYR A 277 10.59 17.90 -7.63
N THR A 278 10.92 19.08 -8.19
CA THR A 278 9.94 20.07 -8.67
C THR A 278 9.04 19.48 -9.75
N ARG A 279 9.59 18.73 -10.72
CA ARG A 279 8.80 18.05 -11.75
C ARG A 279 7.88 16.99 -11.15
N ARG A 280 8.38 16.18 -10.21
CA ARG A 280 7.58 15.15 -9.54
C ARG A 280 6.46 15.77 -8.69
N ALA A 281 6.74 16.84 -7.97
CA ALA A 281 5.76 17.58 -7.19
C ALA A 281 4.68 18.20 -8.11
N GLY A 282 5.09 18.83 -9.22
CA GLY A 282 4.16 19.36 -10.22
C GLY A 282 3.22 18.31 -10.78
N LEU A 283 3.71 17.10 -11.11
CA LEU A 283 2.87 15.98 -11.54
C LEU A 283 1.90 15.55 -10.43
N THR A 284 2.39 15.37 -9.19
CA THR A 284 1.55 14.92 -8.08
C THR A 284 0.43 15.92 -7.80
N LYS A 285 0.75 17.21 -7.76
CA LYS A 285 -0.23 18.29 -7.61
C LYS A 285 -1.26 18.28 -8.75
N GLN A 286 -0.80 18.17 -10.00
CA GLN A 286 -1.68 18.15 -11.18
C GLN A 286 -2.65 16.96 -11.15
N LEU A 287 -2.21 15.77 -10.75
CA LEU A 287 -3.09 14.60 -10.59
C LEU A 287 -4.17 14.85 -9.52
N VAL A 288 -3.79 15.42 -8.38
CA VAL A 288 -4.74 15.79 -7.32
C VAL A 288 -5.75 16.84 -7.82
N GLU A 289 -5.29 17.92 -8.42
CA GLU A 289 -6.14 19.02 -8.92
C GLU A 289 -7.06 18.58 -10.06
N SER A 290 -6.65 17.58 -10.85
CA SER A 290 -7.47 17.00 -11.91
C SER A 290 -8.60 16.09 -11.39
N GLY A 291 -8.65 15.81 -10.09
CA GLY A 291 -9.64 14.93 -9.48
C GLY A 291 -9.36 13.43 -9.71
N ALA A 292 -8.11 13.05 -9.95
CA ALA A 292 -7.72 11.64 -10.00
C ALA A 292 -7.96 10.98 -8.65
N ARG A 293 -8.39 9.72 -8.65
CA ARG A 293 -8.57 8.89 -7.45
C ARG A 293 -7.19 8.44 -6.95
N ILE A 294 -6.70 9.02 -5.88
CA ILE A 294 -5.33 8.78 -5.38
C ILE A 294 -5.38 8.15 -4.00
N LEU A 295 -4.54 7.16 -3.76
CA LEU A 295 -4.24 6.62 -2.44
C LEU A 295 -2.76 6.78 -2.09
N MET A 296 -2.39 6.54 -0.82
CA MET A 296 -0.99 6.63 -0.39
C MET A 296 -0.28 5.28 -0.51
N SER A 297 0.96 5.33 -0.97
CA SER A 297 1.85 4.18 -1.09
C SER A 297 3.31 4.61 -1.17
N THR A 298 4.23 3.72 -0.78
CA THR A 298 5.65 4.02 -0.75
C THR A 298 6.50 3.17 -1.68
N ASP A 299 6.06 1.98 -2.07
CA ASP A 299 6.89 0.96 -2.71
C ASP A 299 8.01 0.46 -1.77
N CYS A 300 7.72 0.39 -0.45
CA CYS A 300 8.70 0.02 0.56
C CYS A 300 9.23 -1.41 0.37
N GLY A 301 10.49 -1.59 0.79
CA GLY A 301 11.27 -2.80 0.54
C GLY A 301 12.29 -2.65 -0.59
N ILE A 302 12.03 -1.79 -1.59
CA ILE A 302 13.03 -1.48 -2.62
C ILE A 302 14.22 -0.69 -2.04
N PRO A 303 15.37 -0.60 -2.74
CA PRO A 303 16.55 0.12 -2.24
C PRO A 303 16.23 1.51 -1.69
N ASN A 304 16.74 1.79 -0.50
CA ASN A 304 16.57 3.06 0.22
C ASN A 304 15.12 3.44 0.58
N THR A 305 14.20 2.47 0.60
CA THR A 305 12.82 2.68 1.03
C THR A 305 12.49 1.68 2.14
N PRO A 306 12.79 2.03 3.42
CA PRO A 306 12.51 1.17 4.56
C PRO A 306 11.01 0.83 4.68
N HIS A 307 10.69 -0.31 5.28
CA HIS A 307 9.30 -0.76 5.43
C HIS A 307 8.47 0.14 6.37
N GLU A 308 9.12 0.90 7.24
CA GLU A 308 8.51 1.88 8.15
C GLU A 308 8.44 3.31 7.61
N ASP A 309 8.70 3.53 6.32
CA ASP A 309 8.85 4.86 5.69
C ASP A 309 7.55 5.67 5.57
N LEU A 310 6.38 5.06 5.70
CA LEU A 310 5.08 5.66 5.38
C LEU A 310 4.83 7.00 6.10
N SER A 311 5.23 7.14 7.37
CA SER A 311 5.05 8.40 8.12
C SER A 311 5.86 9.57 7.54
N TYR A 312 7.07 9.30 7.05
CA TYR A 312 7.91 10.30 6.36
C TYR A 312 7.39 10.59 4.95
N ALA A 313 6.94 9.56 4.27
CA ALA A 313 6.40 9.66 2.92
C ALA A 313 5.11 10.50 2.87
N LEU A 314 4.28 10.46 3.93
CA LEU A 314 3.09 11.30 4.05
C LEU A 314 3.44 12.80 4.12
N GLU A 315 4.51 13.19 4.81
CA GLU A 315 4.98 14.59 4.82
C GLU A 315 5.45 15.04 3.42
N VAL A 316 6.13 14.14 2.69
CA VAL A 316 6.54 14.41 1.30
C VAL A 316 5.33 14.50 0.38
N MET A 317 4.34 13.62 0.56
CA MET A 317 3.09 13.68 -0.20
C MET A 317 2.35 15.01 0.04
N GLN A 318 2.27 15.45 1.29
CA GLN A 318 1.69 16.75 1.66
C GLN A 318 2.41 17.91 0.95
N ASP A 319 3.74 17.93 1.00
CA ASP A 319 4.55 18.98 0.36
C ASP A 319 4.40 18.99 -1.16
N MET A 320 4.36 17.82 -1.81
CA MET A 320 4.24 17.70 -3.26
C MET A 320 2.84 18.01 -3.79
N SER A 321 1.81 17.64 -3.05
CA SER A 321 0.42 17.78 -3.49
C SER A 321 -0.22 19.10 -3.05
N GLU A 322 0.36 19.78 -2.06
CA GLU A 322 -0.20 20.94 -1.36
C GLU A 322 -1.53 20.64 -0.63
N LEU A 323 -1.81 19.36 -0.35
CA LEU A 323 -2.95 18.96 0.46
C LEU A 323 -2.77 19.38 1.93
N SER A 324 -3.87 19.49 2.67
CA SER A 324 -3.83 19.64 4.12
C SER A 324 -3.26 18.38 4.79
N ALA A 325 -2.76 18.49 6.03
CA ALA A 325 -2.34 17.31 6.81
C ALA A 325 -3.49 16.31 6.96
N LEU A 326 -4.71 16.80 7.18
CA LEU A 326 -5.91 16.00 7.28
C LEU A 326 -6.21 15.21 5.99
N ASP A 327 -6.21 15.88 4.83
CA ASP A 327 -6.51 15.23 3.56
C ASP A 327 -5.41 14.24 3.17
N THR A 328 -4.15 14.56 3.47
CA THR A 328 -3.02 13.64 3.26
C THR A 328 -3.15 12.40 4.14
N LEU A 329 -3.57 12.55 5.41
CA LEU A 329 -3.78 11.43 6.32
C LEU A 329 -4.93 10.51 5.84
N ARG A 330 -5.98 11.07 5.25
CA ARG A 330 -7.06 10.31 4.62
C ARG A 330 -6.54 9.36 3.53
N LEU A 331 -5.53 9.77 2.75
CA LEU A 331 -4.93 8.94 1.69
C LEU A 331 -4.29 7.65 2.23
N ALA A 332 -3.86 7.60 3.49
CA ALA A 332 -3.28 6.41 4.12
C ALA A 332 -4.24 5.73 5.11
N THR A 333 -5.52 6.12 5.14
CA THR A 333 -6.54 5.56 6.03
C THR A 333 -7.85 5.32 5.29
N SER A 334 -8.84 6.17 5.47
CA SER A 334 -10.20 5.99 4.93
C SER A 334 -10.25 5.98 3.41
N THR A 335 -9.50 6.85 2.73
CA THR A 335 -9.46 6.87 1.26
C THR A 335 -8.80 5.60 0.70
N SER A 336 -7.67 5.15 1.27
CA SER A 336 -7.06 3.88 0.86
C SER A 336 -7.99 2.70 1.09
N ALA A 337 -8.69 2.67 2.25
CA ALA A 337 -9.65 1.60 2.52
C ALA A 337 -10.78 1.58 1.49
N GLU A 338 -11.37 2.73 1.17
CA GLU A 338 -12.43 2.86 0.16
C GLU A 338 -11.95 2.43 -1.24
N LEU A 339 -10.77 2.92 -1.66
CA LEU A 339 -10.23 2.64 -2.99
C LEU A 339 -9.73 1.19 -3.18
N LEU A 340 -9.48 0.49 -2.08
CA LEU A 340 -9.09 -0.93 -2.07
C LEU A 340 -10.26 -1.87 -1.71
N ASP A 341 -11.51 -1.35 -1.63
CA ASP A 341 -12.71 -2.10 -1.23
C ASP A 341 -12.61 -2.78 0.14
N LEU A 342 -11.88 -2.16 1.09
CA LEU A 342 -11.70 -2.65 2.45
C LEU A 342 -12.79 -2.07 3.37
N ASN A 343 -13.93 -2.74 3.42
CA ASN A 343 -15.15 -2.22 4.06
C ASN A 343 -15.16 -2.31 5.60
N ASP A 344 -14.09 -2.85 6.21
CA ASP A 344 -13.99 -3.12 7.65
C ASP A 344 -12.85 -2.36 8.34
N ARG A 345 -12.17 -1.43 7.68
CA ARG A 345 -10.98 -0.71 8.20
C ARG A 345 -10.83 0.71 7.64
N GLY A 346 -9.77 1.43 8.08
CA GLY A 346 -9.54 2.82 7.68
C GLY A 346 -10.42 3.81 8.46
N ARG A 347 -11.28 3.32 9.37
CA ARG A 347 -12.15 4.13 10.24
C ARG A 347 -12.23 3.54 11.64
N ILE A 348 -12.43 4.42 12.63
CA ILE A 348 -12.82 4.03 14.00
C ILE A 348 -14.34 4.15 14.07
N GLU A 349 -15.02 3.07 13.71
CA GLU A 349 -16.48 2.99 13.61
C GLU A 349 -16.96 1.62 14.09
N THR A 350 -18.12 1.56 14.73
CA THR A 350 -18.71 0.31 15.25
C THR A 350 -18.83 -0.74 14.17
N GLY A 351 -18.38 -1.96 14.46
CA GLY A 351 -18.32 -3.08 13.52
C GLY A 351 -17.04 -3.14 12.68
N TYR A 352 -16.26 -2.06 12.65
CA TYR A 352 -14.98 -2.05 11.95
C TYR A 352 -13.91 -2.78 12.77
N ARG A 353 -12.89 -3.29 12.10
CA ARG A 353 -11.74 -3.94 12.70
C ARG A 353 -11.03 -2.99 13.66
N GLY A 354 -10.72 -3.46 14.86
CA GLY A 354 -10.08 -2.70 15.92
C GLY A 354 -8.61 -2.41 15.65
N ASP A 355 -8.36 -1.68 14.58
CA ASP A 355 -7.04 -1.22 14.13
C ASP A 355 -6.92 0.28 14.41
N LEU A 356 -6.06 0.68 15.35
CA LEU A 356 -5.83 2.09 15.66
C LEU A 356 -4.40 2.38 16.13
N LEU A 357 -4.03 3.65 16.01
CA LEU A 357 -2.84 4.23 16.61
C LEU A 357 -3.23 5.20 17.71
N ALA A 358 -2.51 5.16 18.81
CA ALA A 358 -2.54 6.17 19.85
C ALA A 358 -1.25 7.00 19.77
N LEU A 359 -1.39 8.30 19.55
CA LEU A 359 -0.32 9.25 19.28
C LEU A 359 -0.23 10.30 20.40
N GLY A 360 0.96 10.84 20.65
CA GLY A 360 1.17 11.90 21.64
C GLY A 360 0.77 13.29 21.14
N ALA A 361 0.44 13.46 19.85
CA ALA A 361 -0.02 14.70 19.25
C ALA A 361 -1.05 14.42 18.14
N ASP A 362 -1.68 15.47 17.61
CA ASP A 362 -2.77 15.38 16.62
C ASP A 362 -2.24 15.43 15.18
N PRO A 363 -2.20 14.29 14.43
CA PRO A 363 -1.67 14.25 13.07
C PRO A 363 -2.58 14.93 12.04
N THR A 364 -3.81 15.26 12.38
CA THR A 364 -4.70 16.02 11.49
C THR A 364 -4.22 17.45 11.30
N LYS A 365 -3.34 17.92 12.20
CA LYS A 365 -2.72 19.25 12.17
C LYS A 365 -1.27 19.22 11.71
N ASP A 366 -0.52 18.21 12.11
CA ASP A 366 0.89 18.02 11.81
C ASP A 366 1.20 16.54 11.68
N LEU A 367 1.51 16.09 10.46
CA LEU A 367 1.80 14.68 10.15
C LEU A 367 3.04 14.14 10.88
N SER A 368 3.94 15.02 11.37
CA SER A 368 5.09 14.59 12.17
C SER A 368 4.69 13.86 13.46
N ALA A 369 3.46 14.10 13.95
CA ALA A 369 2.86 13.38 15.08
C ALA A 369 2.77 11.87 14.85
N LEU A 370 2.72 11.40 13.61
CA LEU A 370 2.73 9.97 13.26
C LEU A 370 4.00 9.23 13.73
N ARG A 371 5.06 9.94 14.10
CA ARG A 371 6.28 9.35 14.66
C ARG A 371 6.25 9.25 16.19
N ASP A 372 5.31 9.93 16.85
CA ASP A 372 5.13 9.84 18.31
C ASP A 372 4.05 8.83 18.70
N ILE A 373 4.19 7.60 18.20
CA ILE A 373 3.27 6.50 18.48
C ILE A 373 3.48 6.04 19.94
N LYS A 374 2.41 6.03 20.73
CA LYS A 374 2.39 5.48 22.10
C LYS A 374 1.95 4.02 22.11
N TYR A 375 0.89 3.71 21.34
CA TYR A 375 0.35 2.36 21.20
C TYR A 375 -0.06 2.09 19.76
N VAL A 376 0.10 0.85 19.34
CA VAL A 376 -0.50 0.30 18.11
C VAL A 376 -1.43 -0.81 18.55
N ILE A 377 -2.66 -0.77 18.06
CA ILE A 377 -3.64 -1.85 18.27
C ILE A 377 -4.01 -2.40 16.91
N SER A 378 -3.92 -3.69 16.73
CA SER A 378 -4.27 -4.39 15.50
C SER A 378 -5.20 -5.54 15.80
N ALA A 379 -6.37 -5.58 15.15
CA ALA A 379 -7.45 -6.52 15.44
C ALA A 379 -7.75 -6.62 16.96
N GLY A 380 -7.79 -5.48 17.64
CA GLY A 380 -8.05 -5.39 19.06
C GLY A 380 -6.89 -5.84 19.98
N ASN A 381 -5.75 -6.21 19.43
CA ASN A 381 -4.60 -6.66 20.21
C ASN A 381 -3.53 -5.56 20.29
N LEU A 382 -3.01 -5.33 21.48
CA LEU A 382 -1.87 -4.44 21.67
C LEU A 382 -0.62 -5.03 21.03
N VAL A 383 0.01 -4.24 20.14
CA VAL A 383 1.27 -4.59 19.50
C VAL A 383 2.42 -4.24 20.46
N ALA A 384 3.19 -5.25 20.87
CA ALA A 384 4.40 -5.00 21.64
C ALA A 384 5.43 -4.24 20.81
N ARG A 385 6.01 -3.21 21.35
CA ARG A 385 7.07 -2.40 20.76
C ARG A 385 8.44 -2.96 21.10
#